data_d9f0588a2d3f67e44933de799edf6a5f
#
_entry.id   d9f0588a2d3f67e44933de799edf6a5f
#
_cell.length_a   1.000
_cell.length_b   1.000
_cell.length_c   1.000
_cell.angle_alpha   90.00
_cell.angle_beta   90.00
_cell.angle_gamma   90.00
#
_symmetry.space_group_name_H-M   'P 1'
#
loop_
_entity.id
_entity.type
_entity.pdbx_description
1 polymer ?
#
loop_
_entity_poly.entity_id
_entity_poly.type
_entity_poly.pdbx_seq_one_letter_code
_entity_poly.pdbx_strand_id
1 'polypeptide(L)'
;HRDLHSFPTRRSSDLGEVIHIPIPPLSEERRRDLTKYVHQLTEEGRVAVRNVRRDAIHHIRDLQKDDHLSEDEIKRSETKIQDITDGHIKTLSDMMENKEKELMEV
;
A
#
# COMPACT_ATOMS: atom_id res chain seq x y z
N HIS A 1 5.89 -21.00 -3.00
CA HIS A 1 6.18 -20.93 -3.68
C HIS A 1 6.36 -21.06 -4.14
N ARG A 2 6.19 -21.26 -3.86
CA ARG A 2 6.72 -21.21 -4.46
C ARG A 2 6.76 -20.73 -5.34
N ASP A 3 6.63 -20.68 -5.44
CA ASP A 3 6.93 -20.08 -6.34
C ASP A 3 6.26 -19.14 -6.83
N LEU A 4 6.04 -18.58 -6.48
CA LEU A 4 5.59 -17.61 -6.92
C LEU A 4 6.35 -16.76 -7.48
N HIS A 5 7.25 -16.78 -7.59
CA HIS A 5 7.99 -16.03 -8.24
C HIS A 5 8.22 -16.33 -9.39
N SER A 6 7.90 -16.84 -9.59
CA SER A 6 8.16 -16.97 -10.73
C SER A 6 7.34 -16.55 -11.53
N PHE A 7 7.10 -15.83 -11.60
CA PHE A 7 6.46 -15.43 -12.53
C PHE A 7 7.02 -15.38 -13.57
N PRO A 8 7.06 -15.77 -14.04
CA PRO A 8 7.82 -15.73 -15.00
C PRO A 8 7.98 -14.80 -15.72
N THR A 9 8.40 -14.71 -15.41
CA THR A 9 8.76 -14.22 -16.03
C THR A 9 8.99 -14.00 -16.90
N ARG A 10 9.12 -14.07 -17.02
CA ARG A 10 9.48 -13.96 -17.85
C ARG A 10 9.60 -14.04 -18.74
N ARG A 11 9.58 -14.18 -19.00
CA ARG A 11 9.89 -14.21 -19.88
C ARG A 11 9.62 -13.86 -20.84
N SER A 12 9.36 -13.57 -20.82
CA SER A 12 9.19 -13.35 -21.77
C SER A 12 9.61 -12.78 -22.60
N SER A 13 9.71 -12.23 -22.72
CA SER A 13 10.05 -11.73 -23.67
C SER A 13 11.13 -12.05 -24.23
N ASP A 14 11.57 -12.69 -23.87
CA ASP A 14 12.49 -13.13 -24.45
C ASP A 14 12.37 -13.57 -25.63
N LEU A 15 11.66 -13.53 -26.02
CA LEU A 15 11.42 -14.08 -27.16
C LEU A 15 11.72 -13.21 -28.24
N GLY A 16 12.30 -12.64 -28.66
CA GLY A 16 12.56 -11.85 -29.75
C GLY A 16 11.42 -11.56 -30.67
N GLU A 17 10.33 -12.18 -30.43
CA GLU A 17 9.17 -11.93 -31.24
C GLU A 17 8.10 -11.30 -30.43
N VAL A 18 7.35 -10.40 -31.01
CA VAL A 18 6.21 -9.81 -30.32
C VAL A 18 4.98 -10.55 -30.78
N ILE A 19 4.37 -11.23 -29.87
CA ILE A 19 3.13 -11.91 -30.16
C ILE A 19 2.01 -11.05 -29.61
N HIS A 20 1.18 -10.57 -30.51
CA HIS A 20 0.05 -9.77 -30.09
C HIS A 20 -1.13 -10.69 -29.86
N ILE A 21 -1.44 -10.92 -28.61
CA ILE A 21 -2.62 -11.66 -28.23
C ILE A 21 -3.69 -10.65 -27.90
N PRO A 22 -4.79 -10.62 -28.62
CA PRO A 22 -5.85 -9.69 -28.31
C PRO A 22 -6.39 -9.99 -26.93
N ILE A 23 -6.34 -9.00 -26.05
CA ILE A 23 -6.90 -9.11 -24.73
C ILE A 23 -8.24 -8.39 -24.77
N PRO A 24 -9.34 -9.10 -24.57
CA PRO A 24 -10.64 -8.44 -24.57
C PRO A 24 -10.68 -7.37 -23.49
N PRO A 25 -11.38 -6.28 -23.73
CA PRO A 25 -11.57 -5.28 -22.67
C PRO A 25 -12.26 -5.92 -21.49
N LEU A 26 -11.94 -5.47 -20.31
CA LEU A 26 -12.63 -5.94 -19.13
C LEU A 26 -14.10 -5.57 -19.21
N SER A 27 -14.96 -6.49 -18.79
CA SER A 27 -16.37 -6.19 -18.71
C SER A 27 -16.59 -5.15 -17.62
N GLU A 28 -17.71 -4.46 -17.69
CA GLU A 28 -18.05 -3.48 -16.69
C GLU A 28 -18.21 -4.10 -15.32
N GLU A 29 -18.79 -5.29 -15.29
CA GLU A 29 -18.92 -6.03 -14.04
C GLU A 29 -17.56 -6.37 -13.46
N ARG A 30 -16.64 -6.83 -14.28
CA ARG A 30 -15.30 -7.16 -13.83
C ARG A 30 -14.54 -5.93 -13.32
N ARG A 31 -14.72 -4.79 -13.99
CA ARG A 31 -14.10 -3.54 -13.56
C ARG A 31 -14.61 -3.11 -12.20
N ARG A 32 -15.92 -3.25 -11.98
CA ARG A 32 -16.49 -2.92 -10.67
C ARG A 32 -15.94 -3.82 -9.58
N ASP A 33 -15.84 -5.11 -9.87
CA ASP A 33 -15.31 -6.05 -8.90
C ASP A 33 -13.86 -5.73 -8.55
N LEU A 34 -13.05 -5.40 -9.56
CA LEU A 34 -11.66 -5.05 -9.34
C LEU A 34 -11.53 -3.74 -8.57
N THR A 35 -12.42 -2.78 -8.83
CA THR A 35 -12.42 -1.52 -8.10
C THR A 35 -12.72 -1.76 -6.62
N LYS A 36 -13.70 -2.61 -6.33
CA LYS A 36 -14.00 -2.97 -4.94
C LYS A 36 -12.81 -3.62 -4.28
N TYR A 37 -12.14 -4.51 -5.00
CA TYR A 37 -10.98 -5.18 -4.47
C TYR A 37 -9.85 -4.21 -4.15
N VAL A 38 -9.62 -3.23 -5.04
CA VAL A 38 -8.61 -2.20 -4.83
C VAL A 38 -8.95 -1.38 -3.58
N HIS A 39 -10.22 -1.02 -3.40
CA HIS A 39 -10.65 -0.29 -2.21
C HIS A 39 -10.42 -1.11 -0.94
N GLN A 40 -10.72 -2.39 -0.99
CA GLN A 40 -10.51 -3.28 0.14
C GLN A 40 -9.03 -3.37 0.50
N LEU A 41 -8.16 -3.56 -0.49
CA LEU A 41 -6.72 -3.61 -0.25
C LEU A 41 -6.21 -2.31 0.33
N THR A 42 -6.71 -1.18 -0.16
CA THR A 42 -6.29 0.13 0.32
C THR A 42 -6.70 0.32 1.78
N GLU A 43 -7.92 -0.09 2.13
CA GLU A 43 -8.37 0.03 3.50
C GLU A 43 -7.57 -0.86 4.44
N GLU A 44 -7.26 -2.08 4.00
CA GLU A 44 -6.41 -2.97 4.77
C GLU A 44 -5.03 -2.36 4.99
N GLY A 45 -4.50 -1.70 3.96
CA GLY A 45 -3.23 -1.01 4.07
C GLY A 45 -3.28 0.15 5.06
N ARG A 46 -4.36 0.93 5.03
CA ARG A 46 -4.54 2.04 5.98
C ARG A 46 -4.60 1.52 7.41
N VAL A 47 -5.34 0.45 7.64
CA VAL A 47 -5.44 -0.15 8.96
C VAL A 47 -4.08 -0.63 9.43
N ALA A 48 -3.31 -1.28 8.56
CA ALA A 48 -1.98 -1.75 8.90
C ALA A 48 -1.05 -0.59 9.29
N VAL A 49 -1.09 0.49 8.52
CA VAL A 49 -0.25 1.67 8.80
C VAL A 49 -0.63 2.29 10.14
N ARG A 50 -1.93 2.41 10.41
CA ARG A 50 -2.40 2.95 11.69
C ARG A 50 -2.01 2.07 12.86
N ASN A 51 -2.03 0.76 12.68
CA ASN A 51 -1.62 -0.17 13.73
C ASN A 51 -0.13 -0.01 14.05
N VAL A 52 0.70 0.11 13.02
CA VAL A 52 2.13 0.33 13.22
C VAL A 52 2.36 1.66 13.96
N ARG A 53 1.62 2.71 13.56
CA ARG A 53 1.72 4.00 14.25
C ARG A 53 1.38 3.88 15.73
N ARG A 54 0.27 3.21 16.03
CA ARG A 54 -0.17 3.03 17.41
C ARG A 54 0.89 2.29 18.23
N ASP A 55 1.43 1.22 17.66
CA ASP A 55 2.45 0.43 18.34
C ASP A 55 3.72 1.24 18.57
N ALA A 56 4.12 2.05 17.60
CA ALA A 56 5.30 2.89 17.72
C ALA A 56 5.12 3.95 18.82
N ILE A 57 3.96 4.60 18.85
CA ILE A 57 3.66 5.60 19.88
C ILE A 57 3.65 4.96 21.26
N HIS A 58 3.05 3.78 21.36
CA HIS A 58 3.01 3.06 22.62
C HIS A 58 4.42 2.73 23.12
N HIS A 59 5.26 2.30 22.21
CA HIS A 59 6.66 1.99 22.54
C HIS A 59 7.42 3.21 23.04
N ILE A 60 7.20 4.36 22.39
CA ILE A 60 7.84 5.60 22.80
C ILE A 60 7.40 6.01 24.19
N ARG A 61 6.12 5.85 24.50
CA ARG A 61 5.61 6.17 25.84
C ARG A 61 6.16 5.23 26.90
N ASP A 62 6.40 3.98 26.54
CA ASP A 62 7.05 3.05 27.47
C ASP A 62 8.48 3.49 27.77
N LEU A 63 9.19 4.01 26.78
CA LEU A 63 10.53 4.55 26.99
C LEU A 63 10.49 5.77 27.91
N GLN A 64 9.44 6.56 27.85
CA GLN A 64 9.29 7.69 28.78
C GLN A 64 9.14 7.20 30.23
N LYS A 65 8.38 6.13 30.42
CA LYS A 65 8.17 5.57 31.77
C LYS A 65 9.49 5.14 32.41
N ASP A 66 10.43 4.73 31.58
CA ASP A 66 11.76 4.31 32.04
C ASP A 66 12.72 5.49 32.15
N ASP A 67 12.22 6.72 32.02
CA ASP A 67 13.02 7.96 32.11
C ASP A 67 14.09 8.07 31.05
N HIS A 68 13.89 7.41 29.91
CA HIS A 68 14.85 7.48 28.82
C HIS A 68 14.60 8.66 27.88
N LEU A 69 13.39 9.23 27.91
CA LEU A 69 13.03 10.34 27.03
C LEU A 69 12.30 11.42 27.80
N SER A 70 12.57 12.67 27.44
CA SER A 70 11.85 13.81 28.00
C SER A 70 10.49 13.96 27.31
N GLU A 71 9.61 14.74 27.95
CA GLU A 71 8.30 15.02 27.39
C GLU A 71 8.40 15.68 26.03
N ASP A 72 9.34 16.60 25.85
CA ASP A 72 9.53 17.30 24.58
C ASP A 72 9.98 16.34 23.49
N GLU A 73 10.87 15.41 23.83
CA GLU A 73 11.33 14.40 22.89
C GLU A 73 10.19 13.48 22.47
N ILE A 74 9.33 13.11 23.43
CA ILE A 74 8.15 12.29 23.14
C ILE A 74 7.24 13.01 22.15
N LYS A 75 6.94 14.29 22.40
CA LYS A 75 6.07 15.06 21.53
C LYS A 75 6.63 15.19 20.12
N ARG A 76 7.92 15.47 20.00
CA ARG A 76 8.56 15.56 18.70
C ARG A 76 8.49 14.24 17.95
N SER A 77 8.73 13.15 18.67
CA SER A 77 8.69 11.82 18.05
C SER A 77 7.28 11.45 17.60
N GLU A 78 6.29 11.76 18.45
CA GLU A 78 4.90 11.48 18.08
C GLU A 78 4.46 12.27 16.85
N THR A 79 4.86 13.54 16.79
CA THR A 79 4.55 14.38 15.64
C THR A 79 5.19 13.82 14.38
N LYS A 80 6.44 13.39 14.47
CA LYS A 80 7.15 12.82 13.34
C LYS A 80 6.50 11.52 12.86
N ILE A 81 6.11 10.68 13.80
CA ILE A 81 5.42 9.44 13.47
C ILE A 81 4.09 9.73 12.77
N GLN A 82 3.36 10.73 13.27
CA GLN A 82 2.10 11.12 12.66
C GLN A 82 2.30 11.63 11.24
N ASP A 83 3.33 12.46 11.03
CA ASP A 83 3.62 12.99 9.69
C ASP A 83 3.97 11.88 8.71
N ILE A 84 4.79 10.93 9.15
CA ILE A 84 5.17 9.79 8.32
C ILE A 84 3.93 8.95 7.99
N THR A 85 3.08 8.72 8.99
CA THR A 85 1.85 7.94 8.81
C THR A 85 0.93 8.62 7.81
N ASP A 86 0.73 9.92 7.95
CA ASP A 86 -0.13 10.68 7.05
C ASP A 86 0.40 10.63 5.62
N GLY A 87 1.73 10.70 5.46
CA GLY A 87 2.35 10.60 4.15
C GLY A 87 2.10 9.25 3.50
N HIS A 88 2.20 8.17 4.27
CA HIS A 88 1.95 6.82 3.72
C HIS A 88 0.48 6.62 3.39
N ILE A 89 -0.43 7.13 4.22
CA ILE A 89 -1.85 7.02 3.94
C ILE A 89 -2.20 7.79 2.66
N LYS A 90 -1.60 8.97 2.49
CA LYS A 90 -1.80 9.73 1.26
C LYS A 90 -1.30 8.96 0.05
N THR A 91 -0.14 8.34 0.15
CA THR A 91 0.43 7.55 -0.94
C THR A 91 -0.51 6.39 -1.30
N LEU A 92 -1.05 5.71 -0.30
CA LEU A 92 -2.01 4.63 -0.54
C LEU A 92 -3.25 5.13 -1.26
N SER A 93 -3.76 6.28 -0.86
CA SER A 93 -4.93 6.87 -1.51
C SER A 93 -4.65 7.26 -2.95
N ASP A 94 -3.47 7.84 -3.20
CA ASP A 94 -3.08 8.21 -4.56
C ASP A 94 -2.94 6.97 -5.45
N MET A 95 -2.35 5.92 -4.92
CA MET A 95 -2.22 4.67 -5.66
C MET A 95 -3.59 4.07 -5.98
N MET A 96 -4.51 4.14 -5.05
CA MET A 96 -5.86 3.66 -5.26
C MET A 96 -6.55 4.45 -6.38
N GLU A 97 -6.46 5.78 -6.33
CA GLU A 97 -7.07 6.61 -7.35
C GLU A 97 -6.48 6.34 -8.72
N ASN A 98 -5.17 6.19 -8.79
CA ASN A 98 -4.49 5.88 -10.05
C ASN A 98 -4.94 4.53 -10.60
N LYS A 99 -5.06 3.55 -9.73
CA LYS A 99 -5.49 2.22 -10.16
C LYS A 99 -6.94 2.22 -10.63
N GLU A 100 -7.79 2.99 -9.94
CA GLU A 100 -9.17 3.12 -10.38
C GLU A 100 -9.26 3.71 -11.78
N LYS A 101 -8.45 4.74 -12.04
CA LYS A 101 -8.44 5.34 -13.38
C LYS A 101 -8.01 4.33 -14.43
N GLU A 102 -6.97 3.54 -14.14
CA GLU A 102 -6.51 2.52 -15.05
C GLU A 102 -7.59 1.47 -15.32
N LEU A 103 -8.31 1.08 -14.29
CA LEU A 103 -9.38 0.09 -14.43
C LEU A 103 -10.56 0.60 -15.23
N MET A 104 -10.79 1.91 -15.19
CA MET A 104 -11.91 2.51 -15.92
C MET A 104 -11.55 2.93 -17.33
N GLU A 105 -10.28 2.89 -17.69
CA GLU A 105 -9.86 3.20 -19.05
C GLU A 105 -10.27 2.11 -20.00
N VAL A 106 -10.66 2.52 -21.20
CA VAL A 106 -11.12 1.57 -22.23
C VAL A 106 -10.01 1.25 -23.20
#